data_c7073341879e022b96d4efdf1b2dc5ac
#
_entry.id   c7073341879e022b96d4efdf1b2dc5ac
#
_cell.length_a   1.000
_cell.length_b   1.000
_cell.length_c   1.000
_cell.angle_alpha   90.00
_cell.angle_beta   90.00
_cell.angle_gamma   90.00
#
_symmetry.space_group_name_H-M   'P 1'
#
loop_
_entity.id
_entity.type
_entity.pdbx_description
1 polymer ?
#
loop_
_entity_poly.entity_id
_entity_poly.type
_entity_poly.pdbx_seq_one_letter_code
_entity_poly.pdbx_strand_id
1 'polypeptide(L)'
;MPQVLPRPGDPLIPENAWHLGIGEAGKGFVPPAAWNRPLGELSAGNQRRAQLAFAARADAQILVIDEPTNYLDLNALESLEEAMREWEGTLVISTHDEWLITRWWGRLHRLDERR
;
A
#
# COMPACT_ATOMS: atom_id res chain seq x y z
N MET A 1 1.55 17.59 4.29
CA MET A 1 0.47 16.85 4.99
C MET A 1 0.67 15.36 4.88
N PRO A 2 0.56 14.63 5.98
CA PRO A 2 0.57 13.17 5.89
C PRO A 2 -0.67 12.67 5.15
N GLN A 3 -0.51 11.61 4.42
CA GLN A 3 -1.58 11.00 3.65
C GLN A 3 -1.79 9.57 4.15
N VAL A 4 -3.03 9.24 4.50
CA VAL A 4 -3.38 7.87 4.85
C VAL A 4 -3.57 7.09 3.55
N LEU A 5 -3.20 5.81 3.55
CA LEU A 5 -3.36 4.97 2.37
C LEU A 5 -4.82 4.98 1.92
N PRO A 6 -5.10 5.31 0.65
CA PRO A 6 -6.49 5.43 0.18
C PRO A 6 -7.25 4.11 0.31
N ARG A 7 -8.51 4.21 0.74
CA ARG A 7 -9.40 3.06 0.90
C ARG A 7 -10.53 3.13 -0.11
N PRO A 8 -11.31 2.06 -0.25
CA PRO A 8 -12.49 2.12 -1.10
C PRO A 8 -13.35 3.32 -0.70
N GLY A 9 -13.79 4.10 -1.70
CA GLY A 9 -14.57 5.30 -1.45
C GLY A 9 -13.74 6.54 -1.23
N ASP A 10 -12.42 6.42 -1.11
CA ASP A 10 -11.56 7.58 -0.99
C ASP A 10 -11.50 8.32 -2.33
N PRO A 11 -11.61 9.67 -2.33
CA PRO A 11 -11.55 10.43 -3.59
C PRO A 11 -10.29 10.21 -4.40
N LEU A 12 -9.19 9.78 -3.79
CA LEU A 12 -7.96 9.50 -4.51
C LEU A 12 -8.07 8.28 -5.40
N ILE A 13 -9.02 7.37 -5.11
CA ILE A 13 -9.26 6.22 -5.96
C ILE A 13 -10.55 6.45 -6.73
N PRO A 14 -10.48 6.72 -8.03
CA PRO A 14 -11.69 6.94 -8.82
C PRO A 14 -12.65 5.76 -8.72
N GLU A 15 -13.93 6.07 -8.63
CA GLU A 15 -14.94 5.02 -8.48
C GLU A 15 -14.84 3.97 -9.57
N ASN A 16 -14.62 4.40 -10.80
CA ASN A 16 -14.56 3.45 -11.92
C ASN A 16 -13.36 2.52 -11.86
N ALA A 17 -12.33 2.82 -11.07
CA ALA A 17 -11.21 1.91 -10.91
C ALA A 17 -11.65 0.59 -10.27
N TRP A 18 -12.69 0.63 -9.44
CA TRP A 18 -13.22 -0.58 -8.81
C TRP A 18 -13.92 -1.48 -9.79
N HIS A 19 -14.37 -0.95 -10.91
CA HIS A 19 -15.12 -1.71 -11.93
C HIS A 19 -14.33 -1.94 -13.21
N LEU A 20 -13.43 -1.03 -13.56
CA LEU A 20 -12.71 -1.10 -14.82
C LEU A 20 -11.21 -1.33 -14.68
N GLY A 21 -10.66 -1.03 -13.54
CA GLY A 21 -9.25 -1.22 -13.29
C GLY A 21 -8.47 0.08 -13.12
N ILE A 22 -7.23 -0.07 -12.70
CA ILE A 22 -6.36 1.06 -12.37
C ILE A 22 -5.70 1.68 -13.61
N GLY A 23 -5.58 0.91 -14.70
CA GLY A 23 -4.92 1.40 -15.90
C GLY A 23 -3.45 1.74 -15.65
N GLU A 24 -2.95 2.74 -16.37
CA GLU A 24 -1.54 3.13 -16.27
C GLU A 24 -1.16 3.70 -14.92
N ALA A 25 -2.13 4.06 -14.08
CA ALA A 25 -1.83 4.49 -12.72
C ALA A 25 -1.11 3.39 -11.94
N GLY A 26 -1.26 2.13 -12.36
CA GLY A 26 -0.58 1.02 -11.70
C GLY A 26 0.88 0.83 -12.10
N LYS A 27 1.39 1.62 -13.06
CA LYS A 27 2.73 1.44 -13.57
C LYS A 27 3.76 1.61 -12.45
N GLY A 28 4.61 0.61 -12.31
CA GLY A 28 5.63 0.62 -11.27
C GLY A 28 5.15 0.08 -9.94
N PHE A 29 3.85 -0.16 -9.78
CA PHE A 29 3.28 -0.67 -8.53
C PHE A 29 2.53 -1.96 -8.71
N VAL A 30 1.73 -2.07 -9.77
CA VAL A 30 0.86 -3.23 -10.01
C VAL A 30 1.29 -3.88 -11.33
N PRO A 31 1.33 -5.23 -11.41
CA PRO A 31 1.68 -5.88 -12.68
C PRO A 31 0.74 -5.46 -13.80
N PRO A 32 1.26 -5.25 -15.02
CA PRO A 32 0.42 -4.80 -16.14
C PRO A 32 -0.79 -5.68 -16.40
N ALA A 33 -0.69 -6.98 -16.14
CA ALA A 33 -1.81 -7.90 -16.37
C ALA A 33 -3.01 -7.57 -15.48
N ALA A 34 -2.80 -6.85 -14.40
CA ALA A 34 -3.88 -6.49 -13.47
C ALA A 34 -4.45 -5.10 -13.74
N TRP A 35 -3.86 -4.32 -14.66
CA TRP A 35 -4.27 -2.93 -14.86
C TRP A 35 -5.72 -2.78 -15.33
N ASN A 36 -6.20 -3.73 -16.13
CA ASN A 36 -7.54 -3.65 -16.70
C ASN A 36 -8.53 -4.56 -15.98
N ARG A 37 -8.20 -4.99 -14.77
CA ARG A 37 -9.09 -5.79 -13.95
C ARG A 37 -9.67 -4.93 -12.83
N PRO A 38 -10.96 -5.12 -12.49
CA PRO A 38 -11.55 -4.38 -11.39
C PRO A 38 -10.73 -4.53 -10.11
N LEU A 39 -10.50 -3.43 -9.41
CA LEU A 39 -9.69 -3.46 -8.19
C LEU A 39 -10.28 -4.39 -7.14
N GLY A 40 -11.63 -4.45 -7.07
CA GLY A 40 -12.29 -5.32 -6.11
C GLY A 40 -12.03 -6.81 -6.34
N GLU A 41 -11.58 -7.17 -7.56
CA GLU A 41 -11.30 -8.57 -7.91
C GLU A 41 -9.84 -8.93 -7.75
N LEU A 42 -8.98 -7.96 -7.47
CA LEU A 42 -7.56 -8.23 -7.31
C LEU A 42 -7.27 -8.87 -5.97
N SER A 43 -6.13 -9.55 -5.87
CA SER A 43 -5.65 -10.08 -4.60
C SER A 43 -5.46 -8.94 -3.61
N ALA A 44 -5.48 -9.26 -2.31
CA ALA A 44 -5.26 -8.25 -1.27
C ALA A 44 -3.93 -7.52 -1.49
N GLY A 45 -2.89 -8.24 -1.88
CA GLY A 45 -1.58 -7.63 -2.12
C GLY A 45 -1.62 -6.64 -3.27
N ASN A 46 -2.27 -6.99 -4.39
CA ASN A 46 -2.37 -6.09 -5.51
C ASN A 46 -3.27 -4.90 -5.20
N GLN A 47 -4.30 -5.08 -4.38
CA GLN A 47 -5.11 -3.95 -3.92
C GLN A 47 -4.26 -2.97 -3.11
N ARG A 48 -3.41 -3.48 -2.21
CA ARG A 48 -2.50 -2.63 -1.44
C ARG A 48 -1.55 -1.87 -2.35
N ARG A 49 -1.00 -2.55 -3.35
CA ARG A 49 -0.08 -1.91 -4.28
C ARG A 49 -0.79 -0.85 -5.12
N ALA A 50 -2.05 -1.09 -5.49
CA ALA A 50 -2.84 -0.08 -6.19
C ALA A 50 -3.08 1.15 -5.31
N GLN A 51 -3.34 0.94 -4.03
CA GLN A 51 -3.50 2.04 -3.10
C GLN A 51 -2.23 2.89 -3.02
N LEU A 52 -1.05 2.24 -2.99
CA LEU A 52 0.21 2.96 -3.02
C LEU A 52 0.38 3.76 -4.32
N ALA A 53 -0.05 3.18 -5.45
CA ALA A 53 0.04 3.87 -6.73
C ALA A 53 -0.77 5.16 -6.72
N PHE A 54 -1.99 5.12 -6.19
CA PHE A 54 -2.82 6.31 -6.11
C PHE A 54 -2.24 7.35 -5.15
N ALA A 55 -1.66 6.89 -4.04
CA ALA A 55 -1.00 7.82 -3.13
C ALA A 55 0.20 8.50 -3.80
N ALA A 56 0.95 7.75 -4.61
CA ALA A 56 2.08 8.31 -5.33
C ALA A 56 1.63 9.35 -6.36
N ARG A 57 0.51 9.08 -7.04
CA ARG A 57 -0.01 10.04 -8.02
C ARG A 57 -0.52 11.30 -7.35
N ALA A 58 -0.93 11.22 -6.10
CA ALA A 58 -1.35 12.38 -5.32
C ALA A 58 -0.15 13.17 -4.78
N ASP A 59 1.07 12.71 -5.09
CA ASP A 59 2.31 13.35 -4.67
C ASP A 59 2.41 13.43 -3.15
N ALA A 60 1.96 12.38 -2.49
CA ALA A 60 2.05 12.30 -1.04
C ALA A 60 3.50 12.13 -0.62
N GLN A 61 4.02 13.05 0.18
CA GLN A 61 5.39 12.97 0.67
C GLN A 61 5.50 12.17 1.95
N ILE A 62 4.44 12.13 2.74
CA ILE A 62 4.39 11.34 3.97
C ILE A 62 3.17 10.43 3.87
N LEU A 63 3.40 9.13 3.85
CA LEU A 63 2.34 8.16 3.74
C LEU A 63 2.23 7.38 5.04
N VAL A 64 1.02 7.31 5.58
CA VAL A 64 0.73 6.58 6.82
C VAL A 64 -0.06 5.33 6.46
N ILE A 65 0.44 4.17 6.86
CA ILE A 65 -0.21 2.91 6.60
C ILE A 65 -0.40 2.17 7.92
N ASP A 66 -1.65 1.80 8.21
CA ASP A 66 -1.98 1.05 9.41
C ASP A 66 -2.19 -0.42 9.02
N GLU A 67 -1.37 -1.29 9.59
CA GLU A 67 -1.43 -2.74 9.37
C GLU A 67 -1.50 -3.12 7.89
N PRO A 68 -0.43 -2.83 7.13
CA PRO A 68 -0.46 -3.11 5.70
C PRO A 68 -0.44 -4.59 5.36
N THR A 69 -0.09 -5.44 6.31
CA THR A 69 0.13 -6.87 6.04
C THR A 69 -1.07 -7.75 6.29
N ASN A 70 -2.18 -7.19 6.82
CA ASN A 70 -3.37 -7.98 7.10
C ASN A 70 -3.88 -8.67 5.84
N TYR A 71 -4.17 -9.97 5.97
CA TYR A 71 -4.75 -10.80 4.91
C TYR A 71 -3.82 -11.06 3.72
N LEU A 72 -2.52 -10.79 3.86
CA LEU A 72 -1.56 -11.05 2.79
C LEU A 72 -0.83 -12.36 3.03
N ASP A 73 -0.64 -13.15 1.96
CA ASP A 73 0.24 -14.29 2.01
C ASP A 73 1.69 -13.83 1.83
N LEU A 74 2.64 -14.77 1.89
CA LEU A 74 4.06 -14.43 1.84
C LEU A 74 4.43 -13.73 0.54
N ASN A 75 3.92 -14.21 -0.59
CA ASN A 75 4.25 -13.57 -1.88
C ASN A 75 3.75 -12.15 -1.92
N ALA A 76 2.54 -11.90 -1.41
CA ALA A 76 1.97 -10.56 -1.36
C ALA A 76 2.76 -9.67 -0.42
N LEU A 77 3.21 -10.22 0.72
CA LEU A 77 4.04 -9.46 1.66
C LEU A 77 5.35 -9.02 1.03
N GLU A 78 6.01 -9.93 0.30
CA GLU A 78 7.26 -9.60 -0.35
C GLU A 78 7.08 -8.54 -1.43
N SER A 79 5.99 -8.63 -2.19
CA SER A 79 5.69 -7.64 -3.22
C SER A 79 5.40 -6.28 -2.60
N LEU A 80 4.66 -6.26 -1.50
CA LEU A 80 4.35 -5.01 -0.81
C LEU A 80 5.61 -4.39 -0.21
N GLU A 81 6.47 -5.20 0.39
CA GLU A 81 7.73 -4.72 0.93
C GLU A 81 8.56 -4.06 -0.15
N GLU A 82 8.64 -4.68 -1.33
CA GLU A 82 9.40 -4.12 -2.43
C GLU A 82 8.85 -2.75 -2.85
N ALA A 83 7.54 -2.64 -2.97
CA ALA A 83 6.91 -1.37 -3.32
C ALA A 83 7.19 -0.30 -2.27
N MET A 84 7.14 -0.68 -0.99
CA MET A 84 7.40 0.28 0.09
C MET A 84 8.85 0.72 0.11
N ARG A 85 9.79 -0.18 -0.20
CA ARG A 85 11.20 0.19 -0.25
C ARG A 85 11.49 1.22 -1.34
N GLU A 86 10.71 1.20 -2.40
CA GLU A 86 10.88 2.13 -3.51
C GLU A 86 10.12 3.43 -3.32
N TRP A 87 9.38 3.56 -2.24
CA TRP A 87 8.67 4.80 -1.95
C TRP A 87 9.66 5.94 -1.73
N GLU A 88 9.48 7.03 -2.43
CA GLU A 88 10.44 8.14 -2.41
C GLU A 88 10.23 9.13 -1.29
N GLY A 89 9.13 9.03 -0.58
CA GLY A 89 8.86 9.92 0.54
C GLY A 89 9.08 9.24 1.87
N THR A 90 8.41 9.74 2.89
CA THR A 90 8.46 9.18 4.22
C THR A 90 7.32 8.19 4.40
N LEU A 91 7.63 7.03 4.96
CA LEU A 91 6.62 6.03 5.32
C LEU A 91 6.53 5.94 6.84
N VAL A 92 5.30 5.95 7.33
CA VAL A 92 5.02 5.68 8.74
C VAL A 92 4.07 4.48 8.76
N ILE A 93 4.50 3.38 9.35
CA ILE A 93 3.75 2.15 9.33
C ILE A 93 3.50 1.68 10.75
N SER A 94 2.24 1.37 11.04
CA SER A 94 1.85 0.78 12.31
C SER A 94 1.55 -0.69 12.06
N THR A 95 2.23 -1.60 12.76
CA THR A 95 2.06 -3.03 12.52
C THR A 95 2.42 -3.86 13.74
N HIS A 96 1.81 -5.04 13.83
CA HIS A 96 2.20 -6.07 14.79
C HIS A 96 2.89 -7.23 14.09
N ASP A 97 3.10 -7.16 12.79
CA ASP A 97 3.62 -8.28 12.01
C ASP A 97 5.13 -8.44 12.24
N GLU A 98 5.52 -9.55 12.84
CA GLU A 98 6.93 -9.80 13.17
C GLU A 98 7.80 -9.93 11.94
N TRP A 99 7.26 -10.48 10.85
CA TRP A 99 8.02 -10.59 9.61
C TRP A 99 8.43 -9.22 9.09
N LEU A 100 7.48 -8.27 9.05
CA LEU A 100 7.75 -6.93 8.57
C LEU A 100 8.67 -6.17 9.53
N ILE A 101 8.44 -6.33 10.83
CA ILE A 101 9.27 -5.67 11.84
C ILE A 101 10.72 -6.12 11.71
N THR A 102 10.94 -7.42 11.55
CA THR A 102 12.29 -7.98 11.44
C THR A 102 13.01 -7.49 10.20
N ARG A 103 12.28 -7.27 9.12
CA ARG A 103 12.86 -6.86 7.84
C ARG A 103 12.86 -5.35 7.64
N TRP A 104 12.39 -4.57 8.61
CA TRP A 104 12.26 -3.13 8.45
C TRP A 104 13.61 -2.46 8.29
N TRP A 105 13.70 -1.53 7.35
CA TRP A 105 14.95 -0.87 6.98
C TRP A 105 15.08 0.55 7.53
N GLY A 106 14.09 1.06 8.22
CA GLY A 106 14.11 2.38 8.81
C GLY A 106 14.13 2.32 10.32
N ARG A 107 13.75 3.42 10.92
CA ARG A 107 13.65 3.49 12.37
C ARG A 107 12.50 2.66 12.88
N LEU A 108 12.69 2.05 14.02
CA LEU A 108 11.68 1.24 14.66
C LEU A 108 11.37 1.83 16.02
N HIS A 109 10.08 2.10 16.24
CA HIS A 109 9.60 2.59 17.54
C HIS A 109 8.60 1.58 18.07
N ARG A 110 8.84 1.12 19.29
CA ARG A 110 7.93 0.20 19.95
C ARG A 110 7.08 1.01 20.92
N LEU A 111 5.78 0.97 20.71
CA LEU A 111 4.88 1.66 21.62
C LEU A 111 4.61 0.80 22.82
N ASP A 112 4.81 1.37 24.02
CA ASP A 112 4.54 0.70 25.27
C ASP A 112 3.13 1.04 25.68
N GLU A 113 2.28 0.00 25.84
CA GLU A 113 0.89 0.21 26.19
C GLU A 113 0.67 0.53 27.65
N ARG A 114 1.67 0.32 28.46
CA ARG A 114 1.57 0.69 29.86
C ARG A 114 1.74 2.21 29.99
N ARG A 115 0.90 2.80 30.69
CA ARG A 115 0.95 4.24 30.87
C ARG A 115 0.91 4.58 32.33
#